data_e38ba034bcc07e296e435e4460e62598
#
_entry.id   e38ba034bcc07e296e435e4460e62598
#
_cell.length_a   1.000
_cell.length_b   1.000
_cell.length_c   1.000
_cell.angle_alpha   90.00
_cell.angle_beta   90.00
_cell.angle_gamma   90.00
#
_symmetry.space_group_name_H-M   'P 1'
#
loop_
_entity.id
_entity.type
_entity.pdbx_description
1 polymer ?
#
loop_
_entity_poly.entity_id
_entity_poly.type
_entity_poly.pdbx_seq_one_letter_code
_entity_poly.pdbx_strand_id
1 'polypeptide(L)'
;ADMDEKSLLEAFWALYRPLYSSHWVGFNSNSFDWPFLVRRSMRYGLTIPMEFYQPIKWQKNLVDLMELWACGEYQKRISLDRLARYLGVGQKNGEGARFHELWKSDKDAALEYLENDIKITKAVWDKIGW
;
A
#
# COMPACT_ATOMS: atom_id res chain seq x y z
N ALA A 1 -9.44 21.94 -4.19
CA ALA A 1 -9.46 22.02 -2.73
C ALA A 1 -9.07 20.68 -2.12
N ASP A 2 -8.33 20.72 -1.02
CA ASP A 2 -7.95 19.50 -0.33
C ASP A 2 -9.17 18.92 0.39
N MET A 3 -9.39 17.62 0.22
CA MET A 3 -10.43 16.92 0.97
C MET A 3 -9.93 16.70 2.40
N ASP A 4 -10.83 16.77 3.38
CA ASP A 4 -10.47 16.38 4.73
C ASP A 4 -10.30 14.87 4.82
N GLU A 5 -9.71 14.39 5.90
CA GLU A 5 -9.39 12.98 6.06
C GLU A 5 -10.62 12.08 6.02
N LYS A 6 -11.71 12.52 6.67
CA LYS A 6 -12.96 11.75 6.66
C LYS A 6 -13.47 11.54 5.24
N SER A 7 -13.49 12.61 4.44
CA SER A 7 -13.96 12.54 3.06
C SER A 7 -13.06 11.66 2.19
N LEU A 8 -11.75 11.71 2.42
CA LEU A 8 -10.81 10.85 1.72
C LEU A 8 -11.05 9.37 2.04
N LEU A 9 -11.29 9.06 3.31
CA LEU A 9 -11.58 7.68 3.72
C LEU A 9 -12.90 7.20 3.13
N GLU A 10 -13.93 8.03 3.14
CA GLU A 10 -15.20 7.69 2.52
C GLU A 10 -15.04 7.42 1.02
N ALA A 11 -14.27 8.25 0.33
CA ALA A 11 -13.99 8.09 -1.10
C ALA A 11 -13.21 6.80 -1.35
N PHE A 12 -12.25 6.47 -0.49
CA PHE A 12 -11.48 5.24 -0.62
C PHE A 12 -12.38 4.00 -0.50
N TRP A 13 -13.24 3.95 0.51
CA TRP A 13 -14.12 2.79 0.66
C TRP A 13 -15.15 2.71 -0.46
N ALA A 14 -15.61 3.86 -0.99
CA ALA A 14 -16.49 3.86 -2.15
C ALA A 14 -15.81 3.26 -3.39
N LEU A 15 -14.51 3.51 -3.56
CA LEU A 15 -13.72 2.89 -4.62
C LEU A 15 -13.49 1.40 -4.37
N TYR A 16 -13.24 1.03 -3.12
CA TYR A 16 -12.92 -0.34 -2.74
C TYR A 16 -14.13 -1.28 -2.91
N ARG A 17 -15.32 -0.87 -2.45
CA ARG A 17 -16.47 -1.77 -2.35
C ARG A 17 -16.80 -2.53 -3.62
N PRO A 18 -16.91 -1.88 -4.80
CA PRO A 18 -17.19 -2.64 -6.03
C PRO A 18 -16.04 -3.52 -6.49
N LEU A 19 -14.83 -3.31 -5.95
CA LEU A 19 -13.63 -4.04 -6.32
C LEU A 19 -13.15 -4.97 -5.19
N TYR A 20 -14.01 -5.30 -4.25
CA TYR A 20 -13.60 -6.02 -3.04
C TYR A 20 -13.00 -7.40 -3.31
N SER A 21 -13.37 -8.03 -4.41
CA SER A 21 -12.87 -9.35 -4.78
C SER A 21 -11.63 -9.30 -5.68
N SER A 22 -11.21 -8.11 -6.10
CA SER A 22 -9.99 -7.95 -6.89
C SER A 22 -8.75 -8.11 -6.00
N HIS A 23 -7.62 -8.36 -6.63
CA HIS A 23 -6.35 -8.34 -5.91
C HIS A 23 -5.93 -6.90 -5.64
N TRP A 24 -5.73 -6.59 -4.38
CA TRP A 24 -5.20 -5.30 -3.94
C TRP A 24 -3.76 -5.51 -3.55
N VAL A 25 -2.86 -5.05 -4.41
CA VAL A 25 -1.44 -5.36 -4.28
C VAL A 25 -0.72 -4.15 -3.69
N GLY A 26 0.06 -4.41 -2.65
CA GLY A 26 0.87 -3.38 -2.02
C GLY A 26 2.17 -3.93 -1.50
N PHE A 27 2.95 -3.07 -0.89
CA PHE A 27 4.20 -3.43 -0.24
C PHE A 27 4.14 -2.99 1.21
N ASN A 28 4.31 -3.93 2.13
CA ASN A 28 4.12 -3.72 3.57
C ASN A 28 2.70 -3.24 3.93
N SER A 29 1.77 -3.47 3.02
CA SER A 29 0.41 -2.94 3.14
C SER A 29 -0.42 -3.67 4.20
N ASN A 30 -0.21 -4.97 4.38
CA ASN A 30 -1.01 -5.75 5.32
C ASN A 30 -0.68 -5.43 6.78
N SER A 31 0.53 -4.98 7.06
CA SER A 31 0.93 -4.60 8.42
C SER A 31 0.89 -3.10 8.66
N PHE A 32 0.77 -2.27 7.63
CA PHE A 32 0.77 -0.81 7.80
C PHE A 32 -0.45 -0.15 7.16
N ASP A 33 -0.58 -0.19 5.83
CA ASP A 33 -1.59 0.62 5.12
C ASP A 33 -3.02 0.22 5.48
N TRP A 34 -3.33 -1.07 5.42
CA TRP A 34 -4.68 -1.53 5.71
C TRP A 34 -5.08 -1.31 7.17
N PRO A 35 -4.24 -1.68 8.16
CA PRO A 35 -4.57 -1.36 9.55
C PRO A 35 -4.72 0.13 9.80
N PHE A 36 -3.91 0.96 9.16
CA PHE A 36 -4.01 2.41 9.29
C PHE A 36 -5.36 2.91 8.77
N LEU A 37 -5.75 2.49 7.57
CA LEU A 37 -7.04 2.88 6.98
C LEU A 37 -8.21 2.46 7.86
N VAL A 38 -8.18 1.23 8.37
CA VAL A 38 -9.23 0.72 9.24
C VAL A 38 -9.33 1.52 10.53
N ARG A 39 -8.19 1.75 11.20
CA ARG A 39 -8.17 2.48 12.47
C ARG A 39 -8.61 3.92 12.32
N ARG A 40 -8.18 4.59 11.25
CA ARG A 40 -8.59 5.97 10.99
C ARG A 40 -10.09 6.04 10.68
N SER A 41 -10.61 5.06 9.94
CA SER A 41 -12.04 4.98 9.66
C SER A 41 -12.86 4.79 10.94
N MET A 42 -12.38 3.95 11.85
CA MET A 42 -13.01 3.76 13.16
C MET A 42 -13.06 5.07 13.95
N ARG A 43 -11.99 5.86 13.88
CA ARG A 43 -11.94 7.14 14.59
C ARG A 43 -13.06 8.07 14.13
N TYR A 44 -13.40 8.05 12.86
CA TYR A 44 -14.47 8.91 12.31
C TYR A 44 -15.83 8.23 12.34
N GLY A 45 -15.94 7.04 12.91
CA GLY A 45 -17.21 6.31 12.96
C GLY A 45 -17.72 5.86 11.60
N LEU A 46 -16.83 5.68 10.64
CA LEU A 46 -17.20 5.24 9.30
C LEU A 46 -17.44 3.73 9.29
N THR A 47 -18.40 3.32 8.46
CA THR A 47 -18.65 1.88 8.24
C THR A 47 -17.57 1.34 7.31
N ILE A 48 -16.84 0.33 7.79
CA ILE A 48 -15.84 -0.37 6.98
C ILE A 48 -16.45 -1.63 6.38
N PRO A 49 -15.89 -2.15 5.27
CA PRO A 49 -16.38 -3.41 4.69
C PRO A 49 -16.30 -4.56 5.70
N MET A 50 -17.27 -5.47 5.61
CA MET A 50 -17.43 -6.57 6.59
C MET A 50 -16.17 -7.41 6.74
N GLU A 51 -15.43 -7.64 5.67
CA GLU A 51 -14.22 -8.45 5.69
C GLU A 51 -13.12 -7.87 6.59
N PHE A 52 -13.16 -6.56 6.87
CA PHE A 52 -12.17 -5.92 7.73
C PHE A 52 -12.47 -6.03 9.22
N TYR A 53 -13.58 -6.69 9.59
CA TYR A 53 -13.83 -7.08 10.97
C TYR A 53 -13.12 -8.39 11.33
N GLN A 54 -12.38 -8.96 10.38
CA GLN A 54 -11.56 -10.15 10.56
C GLN A 54 -10.08 -9.81 10.40
N PRO A 55 -9.17 -10.66 10.88
CA PRO A 55 -7.74 -10.43 10.67
C PRO A 55 -7.39 -10.27 9.19
N ILE A 56 -6.57 -9.29 8.88
CA ILE A 56 -6.19 -9.00 7.50
C ILE A 56 -5.51 -10.19 6.84
N LYS A 57 -4.73 -10.96 7.59
CA LYS A 57 -4.05 -12.14 7.07
C LYS A 57 -4.99 -13.22 6.50
N TRP A 58 -6.27 -13.15 6.85
CA TRP A 58 -7.26 -14.09 6.31
C TRP A 58 -7.83 -13.64 4.96
N GLN A 59 -7.52 -12.42 4.54
CA GLN A 59 -8.05 -11.86 3.31
C GLN A 59 -7.05 -12.06 2.17
N LYS A 60 -7.24 -13.13 1.42
CA LYS A 60 -6.29 -13.55 0.39
C LYS A 60 -6.21 -12.61 -0.81
N ASN A 61 -7.19 -11.75 -0.99
CA ASN A 61 -7.16 -10.74 -2.05
C ASN A 61 -6.28 -9.53 -1.72
N LEU A 62 -5.91 -9.37 -0.44
CA LEU A 62 -4.98 -8.32 -0.03
C LEU A 62 -3.56 -8.88 -0.09
N VAL A 63 -2.87 -8.56 -1.17
CA VAL A 63 -1.54 -9.11 -1.46
C VAL A 63 -0.48 -8.13 -0.99
N ASP A 64 0.39 -8.59 -0.11
CA ASP A 64 1.53 -7.82 0.37
C ASP A 64 2.81 -8.47 -0.16
N LEU A 65 3.48 -7.75 -1.07
CA LEU A 65 4.67 -8.29 -1.73
C LEU A 65 5.82 -8.54 -0.76
N MET A 66 5.89 -7.78 0.35
CA MET A 66 6.89 -8.03 1.37
C MET A 66 6.66 -9.38 2.06
N GLU A 67 5.40 -9.71 2.33
CA GLU A 67 5.05 -11.00 2.92
C GLU A 67 5.32 -12.15 1.97
N LEU A 68 5.04 -11.97 0.67
CA LEU A 68 5.36 -12.98 -0.34
C LEU A 68 6.86 -13.25 -0.38
N TRP A 69 7.67 -12.20 -0.36
CA TRP A 69 9.12 -12.37 -0.33
C TRP A 69 9.58 -13.11 0.90
N ALA A 70 9.00 -12.81 2.05
CA ALA A 70 9.40 -13.41 3.32
C ALA A 70 9.08 -14.90 3.43
N CYS A 71 8.15 -15.41 2.61
CA CYS A 71 7.78 -16.83 2.59
C CYS A 71 7.41 -17.36 3.97
N GLY A 72 6.72 -16.57 4.77
CA GLY A 72 6.32 -16.95 6.13
C GLY A 72 7.38 -16.71 7.20
N GLU A 73 8.55 -16.21 6.83
CA GLU A 73 9.61 -15.90 7.80
C GLU A 73 9.52 -14.44 8.22
N TYR A 74 9.00 -14.21 9.41
CA TYR A 74 8.66 -12.89 9.91
C TYR A 74 9.83 -11.88 9.90
N GLN A 75 11.05 -12.36 10.05
CA GLN A 75 12.24 -11.52 10.17
C GLN A 75 12.94 -11.26 8.83
N LYS A 76 12.48 -11.85 7.76
CA LYS A 76 13.11 -11.73 6.44
C LYS A 76 12.49 -10.57 5.65
N ARG A 77 12.60 -9.37 6.19
CA ARG A 77 12.09 -8.18 5.51
C ARG A 77 13.05 -7.71 4.45
N ILE A 78 12.50 -7.09 3.41
CA ILE A 78 13.26 -6.49 2.33
C ILE A 78 12.62 -5.14 2.02
N SER A 79 13.40 -4.16 1.56
CA SER A 79 12.83 -2.93 1.05
C SER A 79 12.31 -3.12 -0.38
N LEU A 80 11.38 -2.28 -0.79
CA LEU A 80 10.86 -2.35 -2.16
C LEU A 80 11.99 -2.13 -3.19
N ASP A 81 12.89 -1.22 -2.91
CA ASP A 81 14.03 -0.94 -3.76
C ASP A 81 14.90 -2.18 -3.96
N ARG A 82 15.24 -2.86 -2.87
CA ARG A 82 16.07 -4.07 -2.94
C ARG A 82 15.36 -5.21 -3.64
N LEU A 83 14.06 -5.36 -3.39
CA LEU A 83 13.26 -6.38 -4.07
C LEU A 83 13.22 -6.13 -5.57
N ALA A 84 12.97 -4.89 -5.96
CA ALA A 84 12.94 -4.51 -7.37
C ALA A 84 14.28 -4.77 -8.06
N ARG A 85 15.37 -4.42 -7.39
CA ARG A 85 16.72 -4.67 -7.92
C ARG A 85 17.00 -6.16 -8.06
N TYR A 86 16.64 -6.92 -7.05
CA TYR A 86 16.83 -8.37 -7.07
C TYR A 86 16.10 -9.02 -8.24
N LEU A 87 14.88 -8.54 -8.51
CA LEU A 87 14.07 -9.05 -9.62
C LEU A 87 14.42 -8.40 -10.96
N GLY A 88 15.27 -7.38 -10.96
CA GLY A 88 15.69 -6.71 -12.18
C GLY A 88 14.61 -5.85 -12.84
N VAL A 89 13.68 -5.27 -12.06
CA VAL A 89 12.53 -4.55 -12.62
C VAL A 89 12.52 -3.04 -12.34
N GLY A 90 13.52 -2.51 -11.64
CA GLY A 90 13.60 -1.06 -11.46
C GLY A 90 14.27 -0.64 -10.16
N GLN A 91 14.22 0.66 -9.89
CA GLN A 91 14.75 1.26 -8.68
C GLN A 91 13.78 2.30 -8.15
N LYS A 92 13.67 2.38 -6.83
CA LYS A 92 12.90 3.45 -6.20
C LYS A 92 13.59 4.80 -6.44
N ASN A 93 12.75 5.82 -6.50
CA ASN A 93 13.18 7.20 -6.66
C ASN A 93 13.19 7.86 -5.29
N GLY A 94 14.37 8.02 -4.70
CA GLY A 94 14.55 8.62 -3.38
C GLY A 94 14.30 7.65 -2.23
N GLU A 95 14.25 8.18 -1.02
CA GLU A 95 14.06 7.41 0.21
C GLU A 95 12.69 7.65 0.81
N GLY A 96 12.02 6.58 1.23
CA GLY A 96 10.69 6.67 1.83
C GLY A 96 10.61 7.56 3.06
N ALA A 97 11.68 7.58 3.87
CA ALA A 97 11.74 8.40 5.06
C ALA A 97 11.70 9.90 4.76
N ARG A 98 12.07 10.29 3.55
CA ARG A 98 12.10 11.70 3.13
C ARG A 98 10.83 12.16 2.45
N PHE A 99 9.87 11.28 2.24
CA PHE A 99 8.62 11.62 1.56
C PHE A 99 7.89 12.76 2.28
N HIS A 100 7.85 12.72 3.60
CA HIS A 100 7.15 13.72 4.38
C HIS A 100 7.74 15.12 4.19
N GLU A 101 9.04 15.21 4.09
CA GLU A 101 9.73 16.47 3.80
C GLU A 101 9.41 16.96 2.39
N LEU A 102 9.42 16.06 1.41
CA LEU A 102 9.07 16.38 0.02
C LEU A 102 7.64 16.90 -0.07
N TRP A 103 6.72 16.29 0.64
CA TRP A 103 5.31 16.71 0.62
C TRP A 103 5.15 18.15 1.10
N LYS A 104 5.95 18.56 2.07
CA LYS A 104 5.92 19.93 2.58
C LYS A 104 6.61 20.93 1.68
N SER A 105 7.74 20.55 1.06
CA SER A 105 8.58 21.46 0.30
C SER A 105 8.29 21.43 -1.19
N ASP A 106 7.90 20.28 -1.74
CA ASP A 106 7.65 20.12 -3.17
C ASP A 106 6.64 18.97 -3.38
N LYS A 107 5.37 19.36 -3.47
CA LYS A 107 4.28 18.38 -3.65
C LYS A 107 4.38 17.63 -4.97
N ASP A 108 4.84 18.28 -6.03
CA ASP A 108 4.98 17.64 -7.33
C ASP A 108 6.03 16.54 -7.30
N ALA A 109 7.17 16.80 -6.64
CA ALA A 109 8.21 15.79 -6.46
C ALA A 109 7.71 14.65 -5.59
N ALA A 110 6.92 14.94 -4.55
CA ALA A 110 6.33 13.92 -3.68
C ALA A 110 5.35 13.03 -4.44
N LEU A 111 4.51 13.63 -5.28
CA LEU A 111 3.57 12.85 -6.12
C LEU A 111 4.31 11.99 -7.13
N GLU A 112 5.38 12.51 -7.72
CA GLU A 112 6.22 11.74 -8.63
C GLU A 112 6.87 10.56 -7.92
N TYR A 113 7.31 10.75 -6.69
CA TYR A 113 7.85 9.68 -5.85
C TYR A 113 6.82 8.58 -5.63
N LEU A 114 5.57 8.95 -5.28
CA LEU A 114 4.50 7.98 -5.08
C LEU A 114 4.15 7.24 -6.36
N GLU A 115 4.09 7.94 -7.50
CA GLU A 115 3.83 7.30 -8.79
C GLU A 115 4.91 6.30 -9.13
N ASN A 116 6.17 6.64 -8.87
CA ASN A 116 7.28 5.73 -9.10
C ASN A 116 7.18 4.49 -8.22
N ASP A 117 6.79 4.65 -6.96
CA ASP A 117 6.57 3.52 -6.05
C ASP A 117 5.48 2.59 -6.57
N ILE A 118 4.38 3.15 -7.06
CA ILE A 118 3.28 2.36 -7.62
C ILE A 118 3.74 1.61 -8.87
N LYS A 119 4.50 2.26 -9.74
CA LYS A 119 5.04 1.64 -10.95
C LYS A 119 5.98 0.48 -10.62
N ILE A 120 6.84 0.66 -9.63
CA ILE A 120 7.77 -0.39 -9.19
C ILE A 120 6.99 -1.54 -8.57
N THR A 121 6.00 -1.25 -7.74
CA THR A 121 5.14 -2.27 -7.13
C THR A 121 4.45 -3.10 -8.20
N LYS A 122 3.91 -2.43 -9.23
CA LYS A 122 3.28 -3.12 -10.35
C LYS A 122 4.27 -3.98 -11.12
N ALA A 123 5.48 -3.46 -11.36
CA ALA A 123 6.52 -4.21 -12.07
C ALA A 123 6.95 -5.45 -11.30
N VAL A 124 7.05 -5.36 -9.98
CA VAL A 124 7.33 -6.51 -9.12
C VAL A 124 6.20 -7.54 -9.21
N TRP A 125 4.97 -7.07 -9.13
CA TRP A 125 3.79 -7.94 -9.23
C TRP A 125 3.76 -8.69 -10.56
N ASP A 126 3.98 -7.97 -11.67
CA ASP A 126 4.00 -8.56 -13.00
C ASP A 126 5.14 -9.58 -13.15
N LYS A 127 6.30 -9.30 -12.53
CA LYS A 127 7.46 -10.21 -12.59
C LYS A 127 7.22 -11.50 -11.83
N ILE A 128 6.50 -11.44 -10.73
CA ILE A 128 6.21 -12.62 -9.91
C ILE A 128 5.33 -13.63 -10.67
N GLY A 129 4.51 -13.17 -11.61
CA GLY A 129 3.73 -14.05 -12.47
C GLY A 129 2.53 -14.69 -11.80
N TRP A 130 1.99 -14.02 -10.83
CA TRP A 130 0.80 -14.47 -10.10
C TRP A 130 -0.39 -14.64 -11.04
#